data_c4cde7318ee9c4cac7b1014f955fe9e9
#
_entry.id   c4cde7318ee9c4cac7b1014f955fe9e9
#
_cell.length_a   1.000
_cell.length_b   1.000
_cell.length_c   1.000
_cell.angle_alpha   90.00
_cell.angle_beta   90.00
_cell.angle_gamma   90.00
#
_symmetry.space_group_name_H-M   'P 1'
#
loop_
_entity.id
_entity.type
_entity.pdbx_description
1 polymer ?
#
loop_
_entity_poly.entity_id
_entity_poly.type
_entity_poly.pdbx_seq_one_letter_code
_entity_poly.pdbx_strand_id
1 'polypeptide(L)'
;VVAEDSILDTAEAEKKNVENNQFVLTANEYGIEQYENMLGIIPNPSTETLQFRRDRIINRLSMTPPFTFRFLKKKLDEIIGDGRWKAYIDFSTYTLYVESSASNQIWFEEIIITMSNLKPANIVFINQPLITQGLVMSEEISYSTMQYNYVLGVSWVLGAKPFLSYIDKGAIKLSNVSSLQPGLFNDVADFTASDIASVLLNDSVVISSFVTKQASANLVDIEYNVSTSQVQSITNIKLKNSYGDILSEAVVYVPLLEDVLMKHTITVKEDI
;
A
#
# COMPACT_ATOMS: atom_id res chain seq x y z
N VAL A 1 2.18 -26.16 54.31
CA VAL A 1 3.32 -26.23 53.37
C VAL A 1 2.85 -26.01 51.93
N VAL A 2 1.93 -26.83 51.37
CA VAL A 2 1.49 -26.66 49.95
C VAL A 2 0.75 -25.31 49.67
N ALA A 3 -0.01 -24.81 50.65
CA ALA A 3 -0.73 -23.53 50.51
C ALA A 3 0.21 -22.31 50.67
N GLU A 4 1.24 -22.45 51.49
CA GLU A 4 2.24 -21.41 51.72
C GLU A 4 3.16 -21.24 50.47
N ASP A 5 3.57 -22.36 49.88
CA ASP A 5 4.36 -22.34 48.64
C ASP A 5 3.58 -21.67 47.48
N SER A 6 2.28 -21.95 47.37
CA SER A 6 1.41 -21.34 46.38
C SER A 6 1.24 -19.81 46.58
N ILE A 7 1.23 -19.32 47.82
CA ILE A 7 1.15 -17.88 48.13
C ILE A 7 2.49 -17.19 47.81
N LEU A 8 3.61 -17.83 48.13
CA LEU A 8 4.93 -17.32 47.81
C LEU A 8 5.16 -17.25 46.30
N ASP A 9 4.79 -18.28 45.55
CA ASP A 9 4.89 -18.30 44.08
C ASP A 9 4.05 -17.19 43.42
N THR A 10 2.86 -16.92 43.94
CA THR A 10 2.00 -15.83 43.46
C THR A 10 2.62 -14.47 43.77
N ALA A 11 3.17 -14.27 44.97
CA ALA A 11 3.81 -13.03 45.35
C ALA A 11 5.09 -12.75 44.53
N GLU A 12 5.88 -13.78 44.21
CA GLU A 12 7.05 -13.66 43.34
C GLU A 12 6.66 -13.33 41.90
N ALA A 13 5.58 -13.93 41.37
CA ALA A 13 5.05 -13.62 40.04
C ALA A 13 4.55 -12.18 39.96
N GLU A 14 3.84 -11.70 40.97
CA GLU A 14 3.38 -10.30 41.05
C GLU A 14 4.53 -9.31 41.14
N LYS A 15 5.54 -9.60 41.95
CA LYS A 15 6.77 -8.81 42.04
C LYS A 15 7.46 -8.71 40.68
N LYS A 16 7.62 -9.82 39.98
CA LYS A 16 8.22 -9.88 38.65
C LYS A 16 7.41 -9.09 37.63
N ASN A 17 6.08 -9.14 37.70
CA ASN A 17 5.22 -8.31 36.86
C ASN A 17 5.41 -6.82 37.12
N VAL A 18 5.52 -6.39 38.36
CA VAL A 18 5.79 -5.00 38.72
C VAL A 18 7.16 -4.55 38.19
N GLU A 19 8.19 -5.38 38.37
CA GLU A 19 9.54 -5.12 37.86
C GLU A 19 9.53 -5.00 36.31
N ASN A 20 8.87 -5.90 35.62
CA ASN A 20 8.78 -5.91 34.16
C ASN A 20 8.02 -4.67 33.63
N ASN A 21 7.00 -4.22 34.32
CA ASN A 21 6.17 -3.07 33.92
C ASN A 21 6.88 -1.71 34.12
N GLN A 22 8.03 -1.68 34.79
CA GLN A 22 8.86 -0.47 34.89
C GLN A 22 9.53 -0.11 33.56
N PHE A 23 9.67 -1.05 32.65
CA PHE A 23 10.35 -0.83 31.37
C PHE A 23 9.40 -1.14 30.20
N VAL A 24 9.29 -0.20 29.25
CA VAL A 24 8.39 -0.34 28.09
C VAL A 24 8.64 -1.64 27.32
N LEU A 25 9.91 -2.05 27.18
CA LEU A 25 10.30 -3.26 26.42
C LEU A 25 9.78 -4.56 27.03
N THR A 26 9.66 -4.62 28.36
CA THR A 26 9.24 -5.83 29.10
C THR A 26 7.83 -5.74 29.65
N ALA A 27 7.21 -4.54 29.62
CA ALA A 27 5.90 -4.29 30.17
C ALA A 27 4.85 -5.19 29.50
N ASN A 28 3.95 -5.73 30.31
CA ASN A 28 2.76 -6.45 29.85
C ASN A 28 1.69 -5.46 29.34
N GLU A 29 0.55 -5.96 28.93
CA GLU A 29 -0.53 -5.14 28.38
C GLU A 29 -1.00 -4.03 29.34
N TYR A 30 -1.13 -4.36 30.62
CA TYR A 30 -1.48 -3.42 31.66
C TYR A 30 -0.43 -2.30 31.82
N GLY A 31 0.88 -2.64 31.84
CA GLY A 31 1.96 -1.68 31.91
C GLY A 31 2.00 -0.74 30.70
N ILE A 32 1.78 -1.28 29.51
CA ILE A 32 1.71 -0.52 28.27
C ILE A 32 0.53 0.46 28.30
N GLU A 33 -0.65 0.06 28.78
CA GLU A 33 -1.81 0.94 28.94
C GLU A 33 -1.52 2.13 29.85
N GLN A 34 -0.74 1.92 30.93
CA GLN A 34 -0.33 3.04 31.81
C GLN A 34 0.57 4.05 31.08
N TYR A 35 1.54 3.56 30.29
CA TYR A 35 2.37 4.44 29.47
C TYR A 35 1.57 5.18 28.39
N GLU A 36 0.62 4.55 27.77
CA GLU A 36 -0.26 5.17 26.76
C GLU A 36 -1.11 6.28 27.40
N ASN A 37 -1.72 6.02 28.54
CA ASN A 37 -2.48 7.02 29.31
C ASN A 37 -1.60 8.23 29.69
N MET A 38 -0.36 8.00 30.13
CA MET A 38 0.60 9.05 30.47
C MET A 38 0.98 9.91 29.26
N LEU A 39 1.08 9.30 28.08
CA LEU A 39 1.46 9.98 26.83
C LEU A 39 0.25 10.48 26.02
N GLY A 40 -0.97 10.30 26.51
CA GLY A 40 -2.20 10.70 25.82
C GLY A 40 -2.45 9.91 24.53
N ILE A 41 -2.00 8.66 24.48
CA ILE A 41 -2.19 7.77 23.32
C ILE A 41 -3.50 7.01 23.50
N ILE A 42 -4.35 7.01 22.48
CA ILE A 42 -5.59 6.21 22.45
C ILE A 42 -5.30 4.94 21.62
N PRO A 43 -5.13 3.76 22.24
CA PRO A 43 -4.87 2.54 21.52
C PRO A 43 -6.13 1.97 20.87
N ASN A 44 -5.95 1.20 19.78
CA ASN A 44 -6.98 0.34 19.23
C ASN A 44 -6.61 -1.13 19.44
N PRO A 45 -7.00 -1.76 20.58
CA PRO A 45 -6.56 -3.11 20.93
C PRO A 45 -6.99 -4.20 19.94
N SER A 46 -8.01 -3.94 19.13
CA SER A 46 -8.52 -4.90 18.15
C SER A 46 -7.64 -5.03 16.90
N THR A 47 -6.83 -4.01 16.60
CA THR A 47 -6.01 -3.95 15.38
C THR A 47 -4.51 -3.84 15.66
N GLU A 48 -4.13 -3.42 16.86
CA GLU A 48 -2.74 -3.15 17.25
C GLU A 48 -2.15 -4.30 18.07
N THR A 49 -0.98 -4.76 17.68
CA THR A 49 -0.23 -5.77 18.45
C THR A 49 0.45 -5.11 19.66
N LEU A 50 0.70 -5.88 20.73
CA LEU A 50 1.42 -5.39 21.90
C LEU A 50 2.82 -4.87 21.56
N GLN A 51 3.50 -5.50 20.58
CA GLN A 51 4.81 -5.04 20.12
C GLN A 51 4.71 -3.67 19.44
N PHE A 52 3.75 -3.46 18.56
CA PHE A 52 3.50 -2.17 17.95
C PHE A 52 3.24 -1.06 18.98
N ARG A 53 2.44 -1.35 20.01
CA ARG A 53 2.14 -0.41 21.09
C ARG A 53 3.40 -0.03 21.87
N ARG A 54 4.31 -0.99 22.13
CA ARG A 54 5.62 -0.74 22.74
C ARG A 54 6.50 0.15 21.86
N ASP A 55 6.61 -0.18 20.59
CA ASP A 55 7.45 0.55 19.63
C ASP A 55 6.95 1.99 19.47
N ARG A 56 5.63 2.21 19.44
CA ARG A 56 5.01 3.53 19.45
C ARG A 56 5.38 4.36 20.68
N ILE A 57 5.31 3.78 21.86
CA ILE A 57 5.69 4.45 23.12
C ILE A 57 7.18 4.82 23.11
N ILE A 58 8.06 3.89 22.69
CA ILE A 58 9.49 4.14 22.57
C ILE A 58 9.77 5.28 21.60
N ASN A 59 9.09 5.28 20.45
CA ASN A 59 9.19 6.37 19.48
C ASN A 59 8.80 7.71 20.11
N ARG A 60 7.69 7.80 20.83
CA ARG A 60 7.25 9.02 21.53
C ARG A 60 8.24 9.51 22.58
N LEU A 61 8.80 8.60 23.36
CA LEU A 61 9.80 8.93 24.38
C LEU A 61 11.16 9.35 23.79
N SER A 62 11.49 8.89 22.58
CA SER A 62 12.78 9.15 21.92
C SER A 62 12.79 10.39 21.03
N MET A 63 11.69 11.16 20.98
CA MET A 63 11.62 12.40 20.22
C MET A 63 12.41 13.52 20.90
N THR A 64 13.65 13.71 20.45
CA THR A 64 14.52 14.79 20.95
C THR A 64 15.02 15.65 19.78
N PRO A 65 14.85 17.00 19.80
CA PRO A 65 15.51 17.88 18.82
C PRO A 65 17.04 17.88 19.00
N PRO A 66 17.87 18.16 17.96
CA PRO A 66 17.56 19.01 16.80
C PRO A 66 17.18 18.26 15.54
N PHE A 67 16.27 18.87 14.74
CA PHE A 67 15.90 18.37 13.43
C PHE A 67 17.08 18.44 12.46
N THR A 68 17.51 17.29 11.98
CA THR A 68 18.38 17.17 10.81
C THR A 68 17.75 16.16 9.85
N PHE A 69 17.92 16.36 8.53
CA PHE A 69 17.40 15.43 7.55
C PHE A 69 17.91 13.99 7.73
N ARG A 70 19.15 13.85 8.26
CA ARG A 70 19.71 12.54 8.62
C ARG A 70 18.98 11.90 9.79
N PHE A 71 18.64 12.69 10.82
CA PHE A 71 17.87 12.21 11.96
C PHE A 71 16.45 11.83 11.54
N LEU A 72 15.81 12.63 10.66
CA LEU A 72 14.52 12.32 10.07
C LEU A 72 14.53 10.98 9.35
N LYS A 73 15.52 10.75 8.46
CA LYS A 73 15.66 9.47 7.76
C LYS A 73 15.77 8.30 8.74
N LYS A 74 16.64 8.41 9.74
CA LYS A 74 16.79 7.38 10.76
C LYS A 74 15.47 7.09 11.48
N LYS A 75 14.68 8.12 11.82
CA LYS A 75 13.38 7.96 12.47
C LYS A 75 12.34 7.30 11.56
N LEU A 76 12.31 7.64 10.28
CA LEU A 76 11.43 6.99 9.31
C LEU A 76 11.81 5.51 9.11
N ASP A 77 13.11 5.18 9.09
CA ASP A 77 13.58 3.80 9.03
C ASP A 77 13.15 3.00 10.27
N GLU A 78 13.21 3.61 11.47
CA GLU A 78 12.78 2.99 12.72
C GLU A 78 11.25 2.73 12.74
N ILE A 79 10.45 3.63 12.16
CA ILE A 79 8.98 3.55 12.17
C ILE A 79 8.45 2.65 11.06
N ILE A 80 8.88 2.86 9.83
CA ILE A 80 8.29 2.26 8.62
C ILE A 80 9.13 1.08 8.12
N GLY A 81 10.44 1.12 8.38
CA GLY A 81 11.43 0.21 7.84
C GLY A 81 12.14 0.78 6.61
N ASP A 82 13.39 0.34 6.42
CA ASP A 82 14.26 0.80 5.33
C ASP A 82 13.64 0.48 3.95
N GLY A 83 13.76 1.42 3.03
CA GLY A 83 13.31 1.28 1.63
C GLY A 83 11.80 1.36 1.40
N ARG A 84 10.97 1.54 2.45
CA ARG A 84 9.50 1.59 2.35
C ARG A 84 8.93 3.00 2.34
N TRP A 85 9.77 4.00 2.34
CA TRP A 85 9.41 5.41 2.34
C TRP A 85 10.38 6.21 1.48
N LYS A 86 9.95 7.40 1.08
CA LYS A 86 10.79 8.42 0.47
C LYS A 86 10.51 9.75 1.14
N ALA A 87 11.55 10.56 1.36
CA ALA A 87 11.39 11.91 1.86
C ALA A 87 12.27 12.87 1.06
N TYR A 88 11.71 14.01 0.72
CA TYR A 88 12.43 15.09 0.07
C TYR A 88 11.90 16.45 0.53
N ILE A 89 12.73 17.47 0.40
CA ILE A 89 12.39 18.83 0.78
C ILE A 89 12.39 19.70 -0.48
N ASP A 90 11.27 20.34 -0.75
CA ASP A 90 11.23 21.44 -1.70
C ASP A 90 11.60 22.74 -0.98
N PHE A 91 12.80 23.23 -1.27
CA PHE A 91 13.31 24.45 -0.65
C PHE A 91 12.66 25.73 -1.22
N SER A 92 11.97 25.66 -2.36
CA SER A 92 11.29 26.81 -2.93
C SER A 92 10.00 27.15 -2.18
N THR A 93 9.33 26.13 -1.68
CA THR A 93 8.07 26.22 -0.92
C THR A 93 8.25 25.92 0.57
N TYR A 94 9.46 25.59 1.01
CA TYR A 94 9.74 25.10 2.36
C TYR A 94 8.85 23.92 2.79
N THR A 95 8.64 22.99 1.87
CA THR A 95 7.75 21.84 2.09
C THR A 95 8.54 20.53 2.18
N LEU A 96 8.30 19.77 3.24
CA LEU A 96 8.79 18.41 3.43
C LEU A 96 7.72 17.43 2.97
N TYR A 97 8.03 16.66 1.96
CA TYR A 97 7.20 15.55 1.49
C TYR A 97 7.71 14.23 2.06
N VAL A 98 6.81 13.42 2.58
CA VAL A 98 7.10 12.03 2.99
C VAL A 98 6.13 11.12 2.27
N GLU A 99 6.65 10.32 1.34
CA GLU A 99 5.91 9.26 0.65
C GLU A 99 6.06 7.97 1.44
N SER A 100 4.97 7.32 1.80
CA SER A 100 4.98 6.01 2.43
C SER A 100 3.91 5.11 1.82
N SER A 101 4.17 3.78 1.77
CA SER A 101 3.20 2.84 1.23
C SER A 101 1.91 2.85 2.05
N ALA A 102 0.77 2.97 1.38
CA ALA A 102 -0.55 2.92 2.01
C ALA A 102 -0.86 1.59 2.71
N SER A 103 -0.06 0.54 2.47
CA SER A 103 -0.16 -0.73 3.19
C SER A 103 0.39 -0.69 4.63
N ASN A 104 1.13 0.37 5.00
CA ASN A 104 1.66 0.56 6.36
C ASN A 104 0.65 1.26 7.29
N GLN A 105 -0.55 0.76 7.34
CA GLN A 105 -1.74 1.36 7.93
C GLN A 105 -1.54 1.85 9.38
N ILE A 106 -0.88 1.05 10.19
CA ILE A 106 -0.78 1.26 11.65
C ILE A 106 0.15 2.45 11.97
N TRP A 107 1.17 2.69 11.13
CA TRP A 107 2.17 3.73 11.35
C TRP A 107 1.76 5.11 10.80
N PHE A 108 0.67 5.22 10.07
CA PHE A 108 0.27 6.47 9.42
C PHE A 108 0.08 7.62 10.41
N GLU A 109 -0.69 7.38 11.47
CA GLU A 109 -0.92 8.37 12.53
C GLU A 109 0.39 8.72 13.26
N GLU A 110 1.23 7.71 13.52
CA GLU A 110 2.49 7.91 14.22
C GLU A 110 3.49 8.73 13.39
N ILE A 111 3.49 8.56 12.06
CA ILE A 111 4.29 9.38 11.14
C ILE A 111 3.87 10.86 11.26
N ILE A 112 2.56 11.15 11.19
CA ILE A 112 2.04 12.52 11.28
C ILE A 112 2.44 13.16 12.61
N ILE A 113 2.22 12.46 13.72
CA ILE A 113 2.54 12.96 15.05
C ILE A 113 4.05 13.16 15.23
N THR A 114 4.84 12.20 14.78
CA THR A 114 6.31 12.27 14.83
C THR A 114 6.83 13.45 14.01
N MET A 115 6.33 13.63 12.78
CA MET A 115 6.74 14.72 11.90
C MET A 115 6.32 16.08 12.44
N SER A 116 5.10 16.19 12.98
CA SER A 116 4.59 17.43 13.59
C SER A 116 5.45 17.89 14.77
N ASN A 117 5.98 16.94 15.55
CA ASN A 117 6.82 17.23 16.70
C ASN A 117 8.30 17.47 16.34
N LEU A 118 8.79 16.86 15.26
CA LEU A 118 10.20 16.94 14.87
C LEU A 118 10.48 18.09 13.90
N LYS A 119 9.55 18.43 13.01
CA LYS A 119 9.79 19.45 11.98
C LYS A 119 9.95 20.84 12.58
N PRO A 120 10.82 21.68 12.03
CA PRO A 120 10.84 23.10 12.34
C PRO A 120 9.50 23.77 11.97
N ALA A 121 9.11 24.79 12.73
CA ALA A 121 7.85 25.49 12.53
C ALA A 121 7.69 26.15 11.15
N ASN A 122 8.80 26.47 10.50
CA ASN A 122 8.81 27.09 9.17
C ASN A 122 8.74 26.10 8.01
N ILE A 123 8.67 24.80 8.27
CA ILE A 123 8.55 23.76 7.22
C ILE A 123 7.11 23.24 7.23
N VAL A 124 6.46 23.31 6.09
CA VAL A 124 5.18 22.65 5.83
C VAL A 124 5.44 21.15 5.66
N PHE A 125 4.68 20.30 6.31
CA PHE A 125 4.77 18.85 6.16
C PHE A 125 3.58 18.35 5.34
N ILE A 126 3.87 17.54 4.33
CA ILE A 126 2.86 16.84 3.52
C ILE A 126 3.17 15.33 3.60
N ASN A 127 2.27 14.60 4.25
CA ASN A 127 2.28 13.16 4.18
C ASN A 127 1.59 12.71 2.90
N GLN A 128 2.28 11.91 2.08
CA GLN A 128 1.82 11.49 0.77
C GLN A 128 1.71 9.95 0.73
N PRO A 129 0.53 9.39 1.06
CA PRO A 129 0.30 7.96 0.94
C PRO A 129 0.45 7.49 -0.50
N LEU A 130 1.32 6.52 -0.72
CA LEU A 130 1.60 5.94 -2.03
C LEU A 130 0.86 4.62 -2.19
N ILE A 131 0.01 4.53 -3.21
CA ILE A 131 -0.61 3.31 -3.66
C ILE A 131 0.11 2.87 -4.93
N THR A 132 0.68 1.66 -4.91
CA THR A 132 1.36 1.09 -6.08
C THR A 132 0.56 -0.09 -6.59
N GLN A 133 0.20 -0.07 -7.86
CA GLN A 133 -0.47 -1.16 -8.56
C GLN A 133 0.36 -1.60 -9.76
N GLY A 134 0.24 -2.86 -10.15
CA GLY A 134 0.88 -3.43 -11.32
C GLY A 134 -0.17 -3.85 -12.35
N LEU A 135 -0.03 -3.39 -13.58
CA LEU A 135 -0.71 -3.94 -14.75
C LEU A 135 0.23 -4.94 -15.42
N VAL A 136 -0.16 -6.21 -15.40
CA VAL A 136 0.65 -7.29 -15.96
C VAL A 136 0.10 -7.65 -17.33
N MET A 137 0.98 -7.68 -18.34
CA MET A 137 0.66 -8.08 -19.69
C MET A 137 1.32 -9.42 -20.00
N SER A 138 0.58 -10.34 -20.62
CA SER A 138 1.10 -11.61 -21.09
C SER A 138 0.77 -11.78 -22.56
N GLU A 139 1.70 -12.38 -23.33
CA GLU A 139 1.51 -12.74 -24.72
C GLU A 139 1.43 -14.27 -24.83
N GLU A 140 0.39 -14.76 -25.47
CA GLU A 140 0.21 -16.18 -25.76
C GLU A 140 -0.08 -16.38 -27.24
N ILE A 141 0.72 -17.21 -27.89
CA ILE A 141 0.52 -17.60 -29.28
C ILE A 141 -0.05 -19.01 -29.30
N SER A 142 -1.33 -19.14 -29.68
CA SER A 142 -1.96 -20.44 -29.91
C SER A 142 -1.93 -20.78 -31.38
N TYR A 143 -1.80 -22.07 -31.70
CA TYR A 143 -1.89 -22.53 -33.06
C TYR A 143 -2.76 -23.77 -33.17
N SER A 144 -3.49 -23.88 -34.28
CA SER A 144 -4.30 -25.04 -34.61
C SER A 144 -3.96 -25.55 -36.00
N THR A 145 -4.00 -26.84 -36.15
CA THR A 145 -3.80 -27.49 -37.46
C THR A 145 -5.15 -27.76 -38.11
N MET A 146 -5.18 -27.55 -39.43
CA MET A 146 -6.35 -27.91 -40.24
C MET A 146 -6.38 -29.41 -40.45
N GLN A 147 -7.53 -30.04 -40.15
CA GLN A 147 -7.77 -31.43 -40.47
C GLN A 147 -8.95 -31.53 -41.48
N TYR A 148 -8.69 -32.10 -42.62
CA TYR A 148 -9.72 -32.43 -43.59
C TYR A 148 -10.37 -33.74 -43.17
N ASN A 149 -11.69 -33.69 -42.94
CA ASN A 149 -12.44 -34.84 -42.44
C ASN A 149 -12.83 -35.82 -43.55
N TYR A 150 -12.66 -35.43 -44.81
CA TYR A 150 -12.96 -36.26 -45.97
C TYR A 150 -11.72 -36.50 -46.83
N VAL A 151 -11.35 -37.75 -46.96
CA VAL A 151 -10.27 -38.19 -47.86
C VAL A 151 -10.89 -39.01 -48.98
N LEU A 152 -10.57 -38.66 -50.21
CA LEU A 152 -11.12 -39.33 -51.41
C LEU A 152 -10.76 -40.83 -51.36
N GLY A 153 -11.76 -41.71 -51.40
CA GLY A 153 -11.56 -43.17 -51.44
C GLY A 153 -11.56 -43.85 -50.06
N VAL A 154 -11.67 -43.13 -48.96
CA VAL A 154 -11.60 -43.72 -47.59
C VAL A 154 -12.90 -43.62 -46.81
N SER A 155 -13.58 -42.50 -46.86
CA SER A 155 -14.91 -42.34 -46.17
C SER A 155 -15.65 -41.15 -46.75
N TRP A 156 -16.79 -41.42 -47.37
CA TRP A 156 -17.64 -40.39 -47.96
C TRP A 156 -19.08 -40.50 -47.43
N VAL A 157 -19.38 -39.83 -46.31
CA VAL A 157 -20.78 -39.59 -45.92
C VAL A 157 -20.95 -38.09 -45.80
N LEU A 158 -21.53 -37.49 -46.81
CA LEU A 158 -21.79 -36.05 -46.87
C LEU A 158 -22.72 -35.63 -45.73
N GLY A 159 -22.32 -34.62 -44.97
CA GLY A 159 -23.10 -34.08 -43.86
C GLY A 159 -22.89 -34.74 -42.50
N ALA A 160 -22.10 -35.82 -42.39
CA ALA A 160 -21.80 -36.48 -41.12
C ALA A 160 -20.80 -35.69 -40.25
N LYS A 161 -19.92 -34.94 -40.91
CA LYS A 161 -18.90 -34.09 -40.25
C LYS A 161 -18.67 -32.83 -41.04
N PRO A 162 -18.23 -31.73 -40.42
CA PRO A 162 -17.76 -30.57 -41.19
C PRO A 162 -16.61 -30.94 -42.11
N PHE A 163 -16.55 -30.30 -43.29
CA PHE A 163 -15.51 -30.59 -44.28
C PHE A 163 -14.08 -30.38 -43.72
N LEU A 164 -13.95 -29.34 -42.92
CA LEU A 164 -12.72 -28.96 -42.26
C LEU A 164 -12.95 -28.81 -40.75
N SER A 165 -12.07 -29.28 -39.93
CA SER A 165 -11.99 -29.00 -38.50
C SER A 165 -10.62 -28.48 -38.13
N TYR A 166 -10.57 -27.62 -37.12
CA TYR A 166 -9.34 -27.14 -36.52
C TYR A 166 -9.04 -27.98 -35.28
N ILE A 167 -7.86 -28.50 -35.17
CA ILE A 167 -7.34 -29.21 -34.00
C ILE A 167 -6.43 -28.25 -33.28
N ASP A 168 -6.84 -27.82 -32.11
CA ASP A 168 -5.99 -27.02 -31.24
C ASP A 168 -4.76 -27.86 -30.82
N LYS A 169 -3.58 -27.32 -31.01
CA LYS A 169 -2.29 -27.93 -30.63
C LYS A 169 -1.69 -27.32 -29.38
N GLY A 170 -2.41 -26.35 -28.79
CA GLY A 170 -2.00 -25.64 -27.58
C GLY A 170 -1.23 -24.35 -27.86
N ALA A 171 -0.74 -23.78 -26.78
CA ALA A 171 0.03 -22.55 -26.81
C ALA A 171 1.53 -22.80 -27.01
N ILE A 172 2.18 -21.95 -27.76
CA ILE A 172 3.61 -21.86 -27.82
C ILE A 172 4.06 -21.02 -26.64
N LYS A 173 4.76 -21.63 -25.68
CA LYS A 173 5.40 -20.85 -24.62
C LYS A 173 6.55 -20.06 -25.21
N LEU A 174 6.45 -18.75 -25.09
CA LEU A 174 7.54 -17.84 -25.40
C LEU A 174 8.67 -18.07 -24.37
N SER A 175 9.92 -17.88 -24.78
CA SER A 175 11.06 -18.01 -23.87
C SER A 175 10.99 -16.96 -22.78
N ASN A 176 11.62 -17.20 -21.61
CA ASN A 176 11.69 -16.29 -20.48
C ASN A 176 12.44 -14.96 -20.76
N VAL A 177 12.37 -14.46 -21.98
CA VAL A 177 12.94 -13.19 -22.41
C VAL A 177 11.77 -12.32 -22.83
N SER A 178 11.75 -11.09 -22.32
CA SER A 178 10.73 -10.11 -22.68
C SER A 178 10.55 -10.04 -24.20
N SER A 179 9.36 -10.39 -24.68
CA SER A 179 8.97 -10.31 -26.09
C SER A 179 8.31 -8.98 -26.42
N LEU A 180 7.69 -8.36 -25.41
CA LEU A 180 7.01 -7.08 -25.56
C LEU A 180 8.00 -5.92 -25.56
N GLN A 181 7.80 -4.99 -26.45
CA GLN A 181 8.68 -3.84 -26.60
C GLN A 181 8.29 -2.70 -25.65
N PRO A 182 9.26 -1.90 -25.17
CA PRO A 182 8.98 -0.75 -24.27
C PRO A 182 7.95 0.23 -24.83
N GLY A 183 7.86 0.40 -26.15
CA GLY A 183 6.87 1.26 -26.79
C GLY A 183 5.43 0.85 -26.47
N LEU A 184 5.15 -0.45 -26.46
CA LEU A 184 3.81 -0.95 -26.12
C LEU A 184 3.45 -0.64 -24.66
N PHE A 185 4.39 -0.77 -23.72
CA PHE A 185 4.15 -0.42 -22.31
C PHE A 185 3.86 1.06 -22.15
N ASN A 186 4.56 1.91 -22.91
CA ASN A 186 4.32 3.35 -22.90
C ASN A 186 2.93 3.68 -23.45
N ASP A 187 2.54 3.09 -24.58
CA ASP A 187 1.22 3.30 -25.18
C ASP A 187 0.10 2.85 -24.24
N VAL A 188 0.27 1.72 -23.54
CA VAL A 188 -0.70 1.23 -22.54
C VAL A 188 -0.74 2.16 -21.32
N ALA A 189 0.40 2.67 -20.88
CA ALA A 189 0.45 3.63 -19.76
C ALA A 189 -0.25 4.94 -20.14
N ASP A 190 0.00 5.49 -21.34
CA ASP A 190 -0.66 6.69 -21.84
C ASP A 190 -2.18 6.49 -21.98
N PHE A 191 -2.61 5.35 -22.52
CA PHE A 191 -4.02 5.00 -22.59
C PHE A 191 -4.65 4.92 -21.19
N THR A 192 -4.01 4.21 -20.26
CA THR A 192 -4.49 4.05 -18.87
C THR A 192 -4.62 5.41 -18.18
N ALA A 193 -3.61 6.29 -18.34
CA ALA A 193 -3.67 7.64 -17.79
C ALA A 193 -4.84 8.44 -18.38
N SER A 194 -5.09 8.33 -19.69
CA SER A 194 -6.19 9.05 -20.34
C SER A 194 -7.58 8.54 -19.93
N ASP A 195 -7.74 7.23 -19.74
CA ASP A 195 -9.02 6.58 -19.43
C ASP A 195 -9.48 6.84 -17.99
N ILE A 196 -8.57 7.03 -17.04
CA ILE A 196 -8.92 7.35 -15.65
C ILE A 196 -9.57 8.74 -15.59
N ALA A 197 -10.85 8.79 -15.21
CA ALA A 197 -11.61 10.03 -15.13
C ALA A 197 -11.86 10.51 -13.69
N SER A 198 -11.97 9.59 -12.73
CA SER A 198 -12.25 9.93 -11.34
C SER A 198 -11.74 8.87 -10.36
N VAL A 199 -11.61 9.27 -9.12
CA VAL A 199 -11.33 8.41 -7.97
C VAL A 199 -12.55 8.40 -7.06
N LEU A 200 -13.03 7.21 -6.71
CA LEU A 200 -14.11 7.02 -5.75
C LEU A 200 -13.52 6.51 -4.44
N LEU A 201 -13.73 7.25 -3.37
CA LEU A 201 -13.29 6.92 -2.01
C LEU A 201 -14.46 6.39 -1.19
N ASN A 202 -14.26 5.27 -0.48
CA ASN A 202 -15.24 4.67 0.45
C ASN A 202 -16.64 4.50 -0.17
N ASP A 203 -16.71 4.25 -1.47
CA ASP A 203 -17.95 4.12 -2.25
C ASP A 203 -18.91 5.34 -2.17
N SER A 204 -18.44 6.48 -1.67
CA SER A 204 -19.27 7.66 -1.38
C SER A 204 -18.72 8.98 -1.93
N VAL A 205 -17.43 9.21 -1.87
CA VAL A 205 -16.81 10.48 -2.27
C VAL A 205 -16.10 10.34 -3.61
N VAL A 206 -16.50 11.14 -4.59
CA VAL A 206 -15.90 11.17 -5.94
C VAL A 206 -14.97 12.36 -6.05
N ILE A 207 -13.71 12.11 -6.46
CA ILE A 207 -12.72 13.12 -6.79
C ILE A 207 -12.44 13.05 -8.27
N SER A 208 -12.69 14.14 -8.99
CA SER A 208 -12.44 14.28 -10.42
C SER A 208 -11.35 15.30 -10.75
N SER A 209 -10.84 16.01 -9.74
CA SER A 209 -9.75 16.96 -9.87
C SER A 209 -8.43 16.33 -9.47
N PHE A 210 -7.49 16.29 -10.39
CA PHE A 210 -6.15 15.76 -10.17
C PHE A 210 -5.14 16.91 -10.07
N VAL A 211 -4.20 16.80 -9.14
CA VAL A 211 -3.04 17.70 -9.05
C VAL A 211 -2.05 17.34 -10.15
N THR A 212 -1.79 16.04 -10.29
CA THR A 212 -0.97 15.46 -11.35
C THR A 212 -1.69 14.26 -11.93
N LYS A 213 -1.73 14.13 -13.24
CA LYS A 213 -2.17 12.94 -13.96
C LYS A 213 -1.36 12.82 -15.23
N GLN A 214 -0.34 11.98 -15.23
CA GLN A 214 0.60 11.83 -16.32
C GLN A 214 1.08 10.38 -16.45
N ALA A 215 1.45 10.02 -17.67
CA ALA A 215 2.23 8.82 -17.93
C ALA A 215 3.69 9.21 -18.27
N SER A 216 4.62 8.41 -17.82
CA SER A 216 6.03 8.54 -18.11
C SER A 216 6.65 7.16 -18.28
N ALA A 217 7.07 6.83 -19.48
CA ALA A 217 7.46 5.46 -19.83
C ALA A 217 6.34 4.47 -19.48
N ASN A 218 6.64 3.42 -18.73
CA ASN A 218 5.68 2.40 -18.31
C ASN A 218 4.98 2.71 -16.96
N LEU A 219 5.04 3.95 -16.49
CA LEU A 219 4.45 4.38 -15.21
C LEU A 219 3.33 5.38 -15.45
N VAL A 220 2.24 5.24 -14.70
CA VAL A 220 1.17 6.24 -14.59
C VAL A 220 1.17 6.78 -13.19
N ASP A 221 1.36 8.09 -13.05
CA ASP A 221 1.32 8.79 -11.76
C ASP A 221 0.07 9.69 -11.69
N ILE A 222 -0.69 9.50 -10.62
CA ILE A 222 -1.89 10.27 -10.34
C ILE A 222 -1.78 10.83 -8.92
N GLU A 223 -1.96 12.14 -8.77
CA GLU A 223 -2.00 12.80 -7.48
C GLU A 223 -3.30 13.59 -7.34
N TYR A 224 -3.91 13.50 -6.17
CA TYR A 224 -5.16 14.19 -5.84
C TYR A 224 -5.25 14.51 -4.35
N ASN A 225 -5.88 15.63 -4.03
CA ASN A 225 -6.08 16.06 -2.65
C ASN A 225 -7.34 15.42 -2.05
N VAL A 226 -7.24 14.99 -0.81
CA VAL A 226 -8.36 14.52 0.00
C VAL A 226 -8.42 15.36 1.27
N SER A 227 -9.57 16.00 1.50
CA SER A 227 -9.78 16.82 2.70
C SER A 227 -10.43 16.02 3.83
N THR A 228 -10.02 16.30 5.06
CA THR A 228 -10.63 15.76 6.28
C THR A 228 -12.11 16.12 6.42
N SER A 229 -12.56 17.19 5.77
CA SER A 229 -13.97 17.57 5.71
C SER A 229 -14.81 16.61 4.84
N GLN A 230 -14.20 15.88 3.91
CA GLN A 230 -14.86 14.93 3.02
C GLN A 230 -14.92 13.52 3.61
N VAL A 231 -13.81 13.05 4.17
CA VAL A 231 -13.69 11.73 4.79
C VAL A 231 -12.74 11.79 5.99
N GLN A 232 -13.02 11.03 7.04
CA GLN A 232 -12.15 10.91 8.22
C GLN A 232 -11.12 9.80 8.08
N SER A 233 -11.43 8.79 7.27
CA SER A 233 -10.51 7.70 6.93
C SER A 233 -10.85 7.16 5.56
N ILE A 234 -9.82 6.73 4.82
CA ILE A 234 -9.97 6.07 3.53
C ILE A 234 -9.81 4.57 3.75
N THR A 235 -10.85 3.79 3.40
CA THR A 235 -10.85 2.33 3.54
C THR A 235 -10.88 1.61 2.19
N ASN A 236 -11.37 2.29 1.16
CA ASN A 236 -11.44 1.75 -0.19
C ASN A 236 -11.22 2.87 -1.21
N ILE A 237 -10.46 2.57 -2.25
CA ILE A 237 -10.18 3.49 -3.37
C ILE A 237 -10.46 2.75 -4.67
N LYS A 238 -11.28 3.36 -5.52
CA LYS A 238 -11.59 2.84 -6.85
C LYS A 238 -11.26 3.89 -7.91
N LEU A 239 -10.49 3.51 -8.90
CA LEU A 239 -10.28 4.32 -10.10
C LEU A 239 -11.40 4.02 -11.08
N LYS A 240 -11.99 5.06 -11.67
CA LYS A 240 -13.11 4.93 -12.62
C LYS A 240 -12.81 5.66 -13.91
N ASN A 241 -13.33 5.11 -15.00
CA ASN A 241 -13.32 5.78 -16.29
C ASN A 241 -14.50 6.79 -16.42
N SER A 242 -14.58 7.45 -17.56
CA SER A 242 -15.64 8.41 -17.85
C SER A 242 -17.04 7.79 -17.97
N TYR A 243 -17.13 6.48 -18.18
CA TYR A 243 -18.40 5.73 -18.24
C TYR A 243 -18.87 5.27 -16.85
N GLY A 244 -18.01 5.39 -15.82
CA GLY A 244 -18.29 4.97 -14.47
C GLY A 244 -17.85 3.55 -14.14
N ASP A 245 -17.21 2.85 -15.10
CA ASP A 245 -16.65 1.52 -14.86
C ASP A 245 -15.45 1.58 -13.92
N ILE A 246 -15.32 0.57 -13.09
CA ILE A 246 -14.19 0.45 -12.16
C ILE A 246 -12.99 -0.13 -12.92
N LEU A 247 -11.92 0.64 -13.03
CA LEU A 247 -10.67 0.22 -13.64
C LEU A 247 -9.75 -0.50 -12.64
N SER A 248 -9.80 -0.06 -11.39
CA SER A 248 -8.95 -0.58 -10.32
C SER A 248 -9.61 -0.37 -8.97
N GLU A 249 -9.38 -1.29 -8.05
CA GLU A 249 -9.83 -1.21 -6.67
C GLU A 249 -8.67 -1.55 -5.72
N ALA A 250 -8.52 -0.76 -4.66
CA ALA A 250 -7.54 -0.98 -3.61
C ALA A 250 -8.22 -0.83 -2.24
N VAL A 251 -8.10 -1.86 -1.41
CA VAL A 251 -8.49 -1.79 -0.01
C VAL A 251 -7.29 -1.31 0.79
N VAL A 252 -7.46 -0.19 1.47
CA VAL A 252 -6.41 0.48 2.25
C VAL A 252 -7.02 0.96 3.57
N TYR A 253 -6.20 1.41 4.48
CA TYR A 253 -6.68 2.16 5.64
C TYR A 253 -5.75 3.36 5.86
N VAL A 254 -6.24 4.53 5.56
CA VAL A 254 -5.52 5.79 5.73
C VAL A 254 -6.36 6.71 6.60
N PRO A 255 -6.05 6.82 7.89
CA PRO A 255 -6.71 7.80 8.76
C PRO A 255 -6.28 9.21 8.39
N LEU A 256 -7.22 10.14 8.31
CA LEU A 256 -6.98 11.52 7.94
C LEU A 256 -7.07 12.42 9.17
N LEU A 257 -5.92 12.88 9.67
CA LEU A 257 -5.82 13.89 10.74
C LEU A 257 -5.68 15.31 10.17
N GLU A 258 -5.25 15.43 8.93
CA GLU A 258 -5.11 16.66 8.16
C GLU A 258 -5.41 16.36 6.69
N ASP A 259 -5.51 17.41 5.85
CA ASP A 259 -5.69 17.23 4.41
C ASP A 259 -4.47 16.55 3.80
N VAL A 260 -4.70 15.55 2.96
CA VAL A 260 -3.66 14.64 2.44
C VAL A 260 -3.60 14.71 0.93
N LEU A 261 -2.39 14.76 0.38
CA LEU A 261 -2.12 14.54 -1.04
C LEU A 261 -1.88 13.04 -1.26
N MET A 262 -2.85 12.37 -1.88
CA MET A 262 -2.74 10.95 -2.25
C MET A 262 -1.93 10.82 -3.54
N LYS A 263 -1.07 9.80 -3.59
CA LYS A 263 -0.34 9.42 -4.80
C LYS A 263 -0.66 7.99 -5.19
N HIS A 264 -1.01 7.79 -6.45
CA HIS A 264 -1.32 6.50 -7.03
C HIS A 264 -0.40 6.25 -8.21
N THR A 265 0.40 5.20 -8.16
CA THR A 265 1.32 4.82 -9.23
C THR A 265 0.92 3.47 -9.80
N ILE A 266 0.69 3.41 -11.11
CA ILE A 266 0.40 2.17 -11.83
C ILE A 266 1.61 1.85 -12.71
N THR A 267 2.16 0.66 -12.55
CA THR A 267 3.30 0.18 -13.35
C THR A 267 2.81 -0.85 -14.36
N VAL A 268 3.08 -0.62 -15.63
CA VAL A 268 2.83 -1.58 -16.72
C VAL A 268 4.08 -2.45 -16.89
N LYS A 269 3.92 -3.77 -16.80
CA LYS A 269 5.02 -4.73 -16.91
C LYS A 269 4.55 -6.01 -17.59
N GLU A 270 5.49 -6.76 -18.15
CA GLU A 270 5.27 -8.10 -18.68
C GLU A 270 5.22 -9.13 -17.55
N ASP A 271 4.44 -10.19 -17.73
CA ASP A 271 4.43 -11.37 -16.88
C ASP A 271 5.49 -12.35 -17.44
N ILE A 272 6.65 -12.40 -16.77
CA ILE A 272 7.80 -13.23 -17.18
C ILE A 272 7.90 -14.45 -16.26
#